data_834030b9c8121a53ebb7bb34b375d05a
#
_entry.id   834030b9c8121a53ebb7bb34b375d05a
#
_cell.length_a   1.000
_cell.length_b   1.000
_cell.length_c   1.000
_cell.angle_alpha   90.00
_cell.angle_beta   90.00
_cell.angle_gamma   90.00
#
_symmetry.space_group_name_H-M   'P 1'
#
loop_
_entity.id
_entity.type
_entity.pdbx_description
1 polymer ?
#
loop_
_entity_poly.entity_id
_entity_poly.type
_entity_poly.pdbx_seq_one_letter_code
_entity_poly.pdbx_strand_id
1 'polypeptide(L)'
;MSNSNISWATAAVAAMLLLASIDARADWRPIPSAADGTTQFYDPHSIVRTGSVRQLTFLNENPKPEFVKVRKISKLWISQIIHAEYNCQSQEYQIIENTLFAGSMGSGESFKSSGVSKWRDLSDGFAMWRTSFGIACGS
;
A
#
# COMPACT_ATOMS: atom_id res chain seq x y z
N MET A 1 39.35 -52.43 39.32
CA MET A 1 38.07 -51.76 39.31
C MET A 1 38.17 -50.50 38.46
N SER A 2 37.73 -50.54 37.24
CA SER A 2 37.73 -49.38 36.35
C SER A 2 36.35 -48.78 36.28
N ASN A 3 36.21 -47.56 36.80
CA ASN A 3 34.98 -46.79 36.60
C ASN A 3 35.08 -46.06 35.31
N SER A 4 34.39 -46.55 34.30
CA SER A 4 34.22 -45.83 33.05
C SER A 4 33.03 -44.90 33.19
N ASN A 5 33.30 -43.63 33.43
CA ASN A 5 32.29 -42.57 33.33
C ASN A 5 32.04 -42.28 31.86
N ILE A 6 30.96 -42.82 31.32
CA ILE A 6 30.46 -42.44 30.01
C ILE A 6 29.73 -41.13 30.16
N SER A 7 30.40 -40.04 29.77
CA SER A 7 29.79 -38.72 29.65
C SER A 7 28.95 -38.69 28.38
N TRP A 8 27.64 -38.68 28.55
CA TRP A 8 26.70 -38.42 27.46
C TRP A 8 26.64 -36.91 27.22
N ALA A 9 27.45 -36.49 26.25
CA ALA A 9 27.30 -35.13 25.71
C ALA A 9 26.02 -35.08 24.86
N THR A 10 24.94 -34.57 25.45
CA THR A 10 23.74 -34.23 24.70
C THR A 10 24.07 -33.03 23.82
N ALA A 11 24.31 -33.27 22.57
CA ALA A 11 24.38 -32.23 21.55
C ALA A 11 22.95 -31.66 21.34
N ALA A 12 22.66 -30.52 21.96
CA ALA A 12 21.49 -29.77 21.62
C ALA A 12 21.68 -29.15 20.23
N VAL A 13 21.08 -29.74 19.22
CA VAL A 13 20.96 -29.14 17.90
C VAL A 13 19.91 -28.05 18.02
N ALA A 14 20.36 -26.83 18.24
CA ALA A 14 19.53 -25.65 18.08
C ALA A 14 19.22 -25.50 16.61
N ALA A 15 18.07 -26.00 16.18
CA ALA A 15 17.51 -25.66 14.89
C ALA A 15 17.13 -24.19 14.93
N MET A 16 18.00 -23.29 14.45
CA MET A 16 17.67 -21.93 14.12
C MET A 16 16.71 -21.97 12.94
N LEU A 17 15.42 -21.91 13.22
CA LEU A 17 14.41 -21.52 12.25
C LEU A 17 14.72 -20.08 11.85
N LEU A 18 15.49 -19.92 10.78
CA LEU A 18 15.54 -18.69 10.02
C LEU A 18 14.12 -18.46 9.45
N LEU A 19 13.29 -17.76 10.22
CA LEU A 19 12.10 -17.11 9.69
C LEU A 19 12.61 -16.08 8.68
N ALA A 20 12.73 -16.50 7.43
CA ALA A 20 12.85 -15.56 6.33
C ALA A 20 11.56 -14.73 6.36
N SER A 21 11.66 -13.53 6.90
CA SER A 21 10.64 -12.52 6.74
C SER A 21 10.52 -12.27 5.24
N ILE A 22 9.54 -12.88 4.62
CA ILE A 22 9.14 -12.50 3.28
C ILE A 22 8.54 -11.12 3.47
N ASP A 23 9.38 -10.09 3.31
CA ASP A 23 8.89 -8.74 3.14
C ASP A 23 7.97 -8.79 1.93
N ALA A 24 6.66 -8.76 2.19
CA ALA A 24 5.66 -8.63 1.16
C ALA A 24 5.76 -7.21 0.61
N ARG A 25 6.76 -6.98 -0.25
CA ARG A 25 6.89 -5.74 -1.01
C ARG A 25 5.74 -5.69 -1.99
N ALA A 26 5.04 -4.56 -2.02
CA ALA A 26 4.07 -4.27 -3.05
C ALA A 26 4.74 -4.40 -4.43
N ASP A 27 4.07 -5.07 -5.35
CA ASP A 27 4.50 -5.17 -6.75
C ASP A 27 3.92 -3.98 -7.53
N TRP A 28 4.56 -2.82 -7.39
CA TRP A 28 4.10 -1.60 -8.03
C TRP A 28 4.20 -1.66 -9.55
N ARG A 29 3.06 -1.67 -10.20
CA ARG A 29 2.95 -1.61 -11.66
C ARG A 29 2.51 -0.22 -12.11
N PRO A 30 3.19 0.36 -13.11
CA PRO A 30 2.84 1.69 -13.57
C PRO A 30 1.45 1.72 -14.21
N ILE A 31 0.73 2.81 -13.94
CA ILE A 31 -0.50 3.18 -14.64
C ILE A 31 -0.13 4.28 -15.63
N PRO A 32 -0.68 4.29 -16.86
CA PRO A 32 -0.46 5.39 -17.79
C PRO A 32 -0.77 6.73 -17.14
N SER A 33 0.21 7.66 -17.17
CA SER A 33 0.20 8.86 -16.35
C SER A 33 -0.87 9.88 -16.73
N ALA A 34 -1.33 10.60 -15.71
CA ALA A 34 -2.16 11.78 -15.87
C ALA A 34 -1.35 12.97 -16.44
N ALA A 35 -2.06 13.94 -17.02
CA ALA A 35 -1.46 15.12 -17.68
C ALA A 35 -0.75 16.09 -16.71
N ASP A 36 -0.92 15.95 -15.38
CA ASP A 36 -0.35 16.83 -14.36
C ASP A 36 1.09 16.45 -13.94
N GLY A 37 1.65 15.38 -14.53
CA GLY A 37 2.97 14.86 -14.20
C GLY A 37 3.00 13.93 -12.98
N THR A 38 1.88 13.67 -12.33
CA THR A 38 1.77 12.64 -11.29
C THR A 38 1.93 11.26 -11.89
N THR A 39 2.86 10.47 -11.36
CA THR A 39 3.02 9.07 -11.74
C THR A 39 2.21 8.20 -10.81
N GLN A 40 1.43 7.29 -11.37
CA GLN A 40 0.61 6.35 -10.62
C GLN A 40 1.10 4.92 -10.79
N PHE A 41 0.96 4.16 -9.73
CA PHE A 41 1.25 2.72 -9.69
C PHE A 41 0.13 2.02 -8.94
N TYR A 42 -0.11 0.76 -9.25
CA TYR A 42 -1.02 -0.08 -8.49
C TYR A 42 -0.35 -1.40 -8.11
N ASP A 43 -0.84 -2.01 -7.04
CA ASP A 43 -0.43 -3.35 -6.64
C ASP A 43 -1.50 -4.35 -7.09
N PRO A 44 -1.24 -5.19 -8.10
CA PRO A 44 -2.21 -6.16 -8.57
C PRO A 44 -2.57 -7.22 -7.52
N HIS A 45 -1.67 -7.47 -6.56
CA HIS A 45 -1.93 -8.42 -5.47
C HIS A 45 -2.84 -7.85 -4.39
N SER A 46 -3.06 -6.55 -4.38
CA SER A 46 -3.97 -5.89 -3.43
C SER A 46 -5.45 -5.98 -3.82
N ILE A 47 -5.74 -6.47 -5.01
CA ILE A 47 -7.14 -6.55 -5.49
C ILE A 47 -7.87 -7.64 -4.73
N VAL A 48 -8.86 -7.24 -3.95
CA VAL A 48 -9.76 -8.14 -3.21
C VAL A 48 -11.17 -7.95 -3.73
N ARG A 49 -11.84 -9.07 -4.01
CA ARG A 49 -13.20 -9.09 -4.55
C ARG A 49 -14.18 -9.54 -3.49
N THR A 50 -15.19 -8.72 -3.24
CA THR A 50 -16.29 -9.04 -2.33
C THR A 50 -17.60 -8.59 -2.97
N GLY A 51 -18.31 -9.52 -3.62
CA GLY A 51 -19.51 -9.17 -4.39
C GLY A 51 -19.19 -8.19 -5.52
N SER A 52 -19.89 -7.07 -5.57
CA SER A 52 -19.63 -5.98 -6.53
C SER A 52 -18.52 -5.02 -6.09
N VAL A 53 -17.98 -5.20 -4.90
CA VAL A 53 -16.91 -4.34 -4.34
C VAL A 53 -15.54 -4.91 -4.66
N ARG A 54 -14.62 -4.01 -5.01
CA ARG A 54 -13.19 -4.30 -5.22
C ARG A 54 -12.37 -3.39 -4.33
N GLN A 55 -11.39 -3.97 -3.64
CA GLN A 55 -10.33 -3.19 -3.00
C GLN A 55 -9.15 -3.07 -3.96
N LEU A 56 -8.46 -1.94 -3.91
CA LEU A 56 -7.22 -1.71 -4.65
C LEU A 56 -6.33 -0.78 -3.84
N THR A 57 -5.06 -1.14 -3.78
CA THR A 57 -4.00 -0.26 -3.26
C THR A 57 -3.24 0.34 -4.42
N PHE A 58 -3.11 1.65 -4.42
CA PHE A 58 -2.32 2.35 -5.43
C PHE A 58 -1.43 3.42 -4.80
N LEU A 59 -0.40 3.78 -5.51
CA LEU A 59 0.59 4.77 -5.12
C LEU A 59 0.59 5.90 -6.14
N ASN A 60 0.56 7.13 -5.63
CA ASN A 60 0.78 8.32 -6.43
C ASN A 60 2.12 8.93 -6.04
N GLU A 61 2.88 9.36 -7.05
CA GLU A 61 4.12 10.07 -6.86
C GLU A 61 4.04 11.43 -7.53
N ASN A 62 4.25 12.48 -6.75
CA ASN A 62 4.25 13.84 -7.25
C ASN A 62 5.55 14.15 -8.01
N PRO A 63 5.52 14.95 -9.07
CA PRO A 63 6.73 15.35 -9.80
C PRO A 63 7.66 16.22 -8.96
N LYS A 64 7.14 16.85 -7.91
CA LYS A 64 7.88 17.67 -6.94
C LYS A 64 7.25 17.56 -5.56
N PRO A 65 8.04 17.83 -4.49
CA PRO A 65 7.51 17.83 -3.14
C PRO A 65 6.36 18.83 -2.96
N GLU A 66 5.37 18.42 -2.17
CA GLU A 66 4.26 19.28 -1.74
C GLU A 66 4.22 19.37 -0.23
N PHE A 67 3.52 20.39 0.29
CA PHE A 67 3.35 20.58 1.73
C PHE A 67 1.90 20.42 2.13
N VAL A 68 1.70 19.75 3.25
CA VAL A 68 0.39 19.63 3.89
C VAL A 68 0.50 20.05 5.35
N LYS A 69 -0.54 20.69 5.88
CA LYS A 69 -0.60 21.03 7.29
C LYS A 69 -1.22 19.89 8.09
N VAL A 70 -0.44 19.38 9.05
CA VAL A 70 -0.90 18.39 10.02
C VAL A 70 -0.76 19.00 11.41
N ARG A 71 -1.88 19.23 12.10
CA ARG A 71 -1.89 19.84 13.44
C ARG A 71 -1.06 21.13 13.56
N LYS A 72 -1.19 22.05 12.61
CA LYS A 72 -0.45 23.33 12.51
C LYS A 72 1.04 23.19 12.11
N ILE A 73 1.54 21.99 11.89
CA ILE A 73 2.89 21.74 11.39
C ILE A 73 2.82 21.48 9.89
N SER A 74 3.69 22.16 9.14
CA SER A 74 3.84 21.92 7.71
C SER A 74 4.70 20.65 7.50
N LYS A 75 4.16 19.65 6.83
CA LYS A 75 4.84 18.39 6.50
C LYS A 75 5.07 18.31 5.01
N LEU A 76 6.29 17.94 4.63
CA LEU A 76 6.65 17.65 3.25
C LEU A 76 6.18 16.24 2.88
N TRP A 77 5.64 16.09 1.66
CA TRP A 77 5.34 14.78 1.10
C TRP A 77 5.60 14.75 -0.42
N ILE A 78 5.98 13.58 -0.91
CA ILE A 78 6.29 13.33 -2.31
C ILE A 78 5.39 12.24 -2.87
N SER A 79 5.14 11.19 -2.09
CA SER A 79 4.31 10.06 -2.49
C SER A 79 3.21 9.78 -1.50
N GLN A 80 2.17 9.10 -1.97
CA GLN A 80 1.07 8.64 -1.11
C GLN A 80 0.63 7.25 -1.53
N ILE A 81 0.26 6.46 -0.54
CA ILE A 81 -0.36 5.15 -0.74
C ILE A 81 -1.82 5.26 -0.33
N ILE A 82 -2.70 4.88 -1.23
CA ILE A 82 -4.14 4.95 -1.04
C ILE A 82 -4.72 3.53 -1.09
N HIS A 83 -5.45 3.17 -0.04
CA HIS A 83 -6.31 2.00 -0.04
C HIS A 83 -7.73 2.46 -0.35
N ALA A 84 -8.26 2.00 -1.47
CA ALA A 84 -9.58 2.39 -1.94
C ALA A 84 -10.49 1.19 -2.13
N GLU A 85 -11.79 1.43 -2.06
CA GLU A 85 -12.81 0.50 -2.50
C GLU A 85 -13.60 1.08 -3.66
N TYR A 86 -13.98 0.20 -4.58
CA TYR A 86 -14.79 0.53 -5.75
C TYR A 86 -16.01 -0.39 -5.79
N ASN A 87 -17.17 0.19 -5.97
CA ASN A 87 -18.36 -0.57 -6.29
C ASN A 87 -18.55 -0.59 -7.81
N CYS A 88 -18.29 -1.74 -8.41
CA CYS A 88 -18.32 -1.89 -9.87
C CYS A 88 -19.73 -1.76 -10.45
N GLN A 89 -20.76 -2.08 -9.68
CA GLN A 89 -22.15 -2.01 -10.12
C GLN A 89 -22.68 -0.58 -10.05
N SER A 90 -22.47 0.12 -8.93
CA SER A 90 -22.98 1.49 -8.74
C SER A 90 -22.04 2.55 -9.30
N GLN A 91 -20.81 2.20 -9.69
CA GLN A 91 -19.78 3.11 -10.15
C GLN A 91 -19.44 4.19 -9.12
N GLU A 92 -19.21 3.73 -7.91
CA GLU A 92 -18.80 4.56 -6.77
C GLU A 92 -17.43 4.14 -6.25
N TYR A 93 -16.78 5.04 -5.54
CA TYR A 93 -15.52 4.77 -4.86
C TYR A 93 -15.51 5.39 -3.46
N GLN A 94 -14.68 4.84 -2.59
CA GLN A 94 -14.35 5.45 -1.30
C GLN A 94 -12.89 5.20 -0.94
N ILE A 95 -12.33 6.13 -0.17
CA ILE A 95 -10.99 6.01 0.39
C ILE A 95 -11.10 5.39 1.77
N ILE A 96 -10.46 4.24 1.98
CA ILE A 96 -10.38 3.58 3.29
C ILE A 96 -9.23 4.16 4.09
N GLU A 97 -8.06 4.30 3.46
CA GLU A 97 -6.86 4.81 4.10
C GLU A 97 -6.01 5.57 3.09
N ASN A 98 -5.41 6.66 3.53
CA ASN A 98 -4.47 7.44 2.76
C ASN A 98 -3.27 7.79 3.63
N THR A 99 -2.09 7.33 3.24
CA THR A 99 -0.83 7.59 3.93
C THR A 99 0.09 8.39 3.03
N LEU A 100 0.58 9.51 3.53
CA LEU A 100 1.53 10.39 2.85
C LEU A 100 2.95 10.08 3.30
N PHE A 101 3.91 10.17 2.40
CA PHE A 101 5.31 9.86 2.63
C PHE A 101 6.20 11.01 2.19
N ALA A 102 7.21 11.32 3.01
CA ALA A 102 8.18 12.36 2.70
C ALA A 102 9.12 11.97 1.56
N GLY A 103 9.29 10.68 1.33
CA GLY A 103 10.15 10.13 0.28
C GLY A 103 9.38 9.57 -0.91
N SER A 104 10.13 9.22 -1.94
CA SER A 104 9.66 8.59 -3.16
C SER A 104 9.19 7.15 -2.92
N MET A 105 8.21 6.69 -3.69
CA MET A 105 7.73 5.30 -3.69
C MET A 105 7.31 4.77 -2.31
N GLY A 106 6.66 5.60 -1.49
CA GLY A 106 6.19 5.20 -0.18
C GLY A 106 7.31 5.03 0.85
N SER A 107 8.36 5.82 0.77
CA SER A 107 9.50 5.77 1.68
C SER A 107 9.59 7.01 2.59
N GLY A 108 10.43 6.90 3.63
CA GLY A 108 10.68 7.99 4.57
C GLY A 108 9.59 8.15 5.62
N GLU A 109 9.60 9.30 6.28
CA GLU A 109 8.58 9.63 7.30
C GLU A 109 7.18 9.57 6.69
N SER A 110 6.26 8.92 7.38
CA SER A 110 4.89 8.78 6.95
C SER A 110 3.90 9.35 7.96
N PHE A 111 2.76 9.81 7.45
CA PHE A 111 1.64 10.25 8.28
C PHE A 111 0.32 9.99 7.56
N LYS A 112 -0.70 9.63 8.34
CA LYS A 112 -2.03 9.39 7.78
C LYS A 112 -2.71 10.71 7.47
N SER A 113 -3.26 10.80 6.27
CA SER A 113 -4.14 11.89 5.90
C SER A 113 -5.55 11.63 6.45
N SER A 114 -6.27 12.71 6.78
CA SER A 114 -7.68 12.66 7.15
C SER A 114 -8.63 12.38 5.97
N GLY A 115 -8.10 11.92 4.84
CA GLY A 115 -8.79 11.75 3.57
C GLY A 115 -9.69 10.52 3.45
N VAL A 116 -10.04 9.84 4.55
CA VAL A 116 -11.03 8.76 4.53
C VAL A 116 -12.37 9.35 4.11
N SER A 117 -12.97 8.81 3.07
CA SER A 117 -14.19 9.36 2.49
C SER A 117 -15.38 8.40 2.63
N LYS A 118 -16.57 8.97 2.49
CA LYS A 118 -17.78 8.19 2.19
C LYS A 118 -17.77 7.77 0.72
N TRP A 119 -18.68 6.87 0.35
CA TRP A 119 -18.92 6.53 -1.05
C TRP A 119 -19.25 7.79 -1.86
N ARG A 120 -18.59 7.91 -2.99
CA ARG A 120 -18.74 9.04 -3.94
C ARG A 120 -18.97 8.49 -5.34
N ASP A 121 -19.74 9.21 -6.11
CA ASP A 121 -19.92 8.91 -7.52
C ASP A 121 -18.59 9.05 -8.27
N LEU A 122 -18.30 8.10 -9.15
CA LEU A 122 -17.06 8.09 -9.92
C LEU A 122 -16.95 9.30 -10.87
N SER A 123 -18.09 9.83 -11.33
CA SER A 123 -18.13 11.01 -12.19
C SER A 123 -17.65 12.29 -11.48
N ASP A 124 -17.78 12.35 -10.16
CA ASP A 124 -17.31 13.47 -9.32
C ASP A 124 -15.81 13.39 -9.04
N GLY A 125 -15.16 12.28 -9.40
CA GLY A 125 -13.75 12.05 -9.16
C GLY A 125 -12.84 12.59 -10.24
N PHE A 126 -11.57 12.81 -9.87
CA PHE A 126 -10.51 13.10 -10.84
C PHE A 126 -10.27 11.90 -11.77
N ALA A 127 -9.60 12.15 -12.90
CA ALA A 127 -9.29 11.12 -13.90
C ALA A 127 -8.60 9.87 -13.31
N MET A 128 -7.77 10.05 -12.28
CA MET A 128 -7.09 8.95 -11.58
C MET A 128 -8.07 7.92 -10.99
N TRP A 129 -9.21 8.37 -10.46
CA TRP A 129 -10.22 7.47 -9.89
C TRP A 129 -10.89 6.62 -10.95
N ARG A 130 -11.13 7.17 -12.13
CA ARG A 130 -11.69 6.43 -13.27
C ARG A 130 -10.71 5.39 -13.80
N THR A 131 -9.43 5.73 -13.87
CA THR A 131 -8.39 4.79 -14.30
C THR A 131 -8.22 3.65 -13.33
N SER A 132 -8.11 3.93 -12.04
CA SER A 132 -7.99 2.89 -11.02
C SER A 132 -9.27 2.04 -10.86
N PHE A 133 -10.44 2.63 -11.06
CA PHE A 133 -11.70 1.88 -11.17
C PHE A 133 -11.66 0.86 -12.32
N GLY A 134 -11.19 1.26 -13.50
CA GLY A 134 -11.04 0.36 -14.64
C GLY A 134 -10.11 -0.82 -14.34
N ILE A 135 -9.05 -0.59 -13.59
CA ILE A 135 -8.12 -1.64 -13.15
C ILE A 135 -8.79 -2.57 -12.14
N ALA A 136 -9.42 -2.02 -11.12
CA ALA A 136 -10.06 -2.81 -10.07
C ALA A 136 -11.26 -3.62 -10.58
N CYS A 137 -12.10 -3.02 -11.40
CA CYS A 137 -13.36 -3.60 -11.87
C CYS A 137 -13.22 -4.38 -13.18
N GLY A 138 -12.20 -4.12 -13.97
CA GLY A 138 -11.90 -4.85 -15.20
C GLY A 138 -11.13 -6.14 -15.00
N SER A 139 -10.68 -6.41 -13.79
CA SER A 139 -9.89 -7.60 -13.44
C SER A 139 -10.74 -8.77 -12.94
#